data_f5934ed0206a8cd099164bb4223fabb7
#
_entry.id   f5934ed0206a8cd099164bb4223fabb7
#
_cell.length_a   1.000
_cell.length_b   1.000
_cell.length_c   1.000
_cell.angle_alpha   90.00
_cell.angle_beta   90.00
_cell.angle_gamma   90.00
#
_symmetry.space_group_name_H-M   'P 1'
#
loop_
_entity.id
_entity.type
_entity.pdbx_description
1 polymer ?
#
loop_
_entity_poly.entity_id
_entity_poly.type
_entity_poly.pdbx_seq_one_letter_code
_entity_poly.pdbx_strand_id
1 'polypeptide(L)'
;MITNDNFVYYFNSILTKGKKDNTYKFALARFLIDYSYKLDSSYIKMKIENNLEETIEFSIIAKEFLKYYWHQICKYKIKQNFNLNKLPLIVQIIQNQFGTRYIPEPFESMDKYKILNSEKEITKKCFSEVIPRFQNISEGINVSTNKIFYDYDKISIHLKPQALDFFKHNYFLLLKTIILEWAKFLEKINIGLPMLISKIEGYERQRSSLEKFKIILGKYFDKCFYCNNYLPMEKQMIHVDHFIPWSYIFEDELWNLVLCCRDCNLKKHSSLPSDIFITHLLNRNEKYCKDIELLHKSLLRLDSERKYENAIRKHYQNCIDYGFTIFSIL
;
A
#
# COMPACT_ATOMS: atom_id res chain seq x y z
N MET A 1 16.65 -28.38 21.13
CA MET A 1 16.23 -28.10 19.74
C MET A 1 15.08 -27.10 19.76
N ILE A 2 15.13 -26.05 18.96
CA ILE A 2 14.00 -25.11 18.81
C ILE A 2 12.94 -25.87 17.99
N THR A 3 11.75 -26.04 18.54
CA THR A 3 10.62 -26.71 17.86
C THR A 3 9.86 -25.73 16.97
N ASN A 4 9.04 -26.22 16.07
CA ASN A 4 8.19 -25.38 15.19
C ASN A 4 7.27 -24.47 16.01
N ASP A 5 6.74 -24.95 17.13
CA ASP A 5 5.88 -24.17 18.04
C ASP A 5 6.63 -22.98 18.66
N ASN A 6 7.91 -23.15 18.96
CA ASN A 6 8.76 -22.06 19.43
C ASN A 6 8.92 -20.96 18.35
N PHE A 7 9.15 -21.32 17.09
CA PHE A 7 9.25 -20.35 15.99
C PHE A 7 7.95 -19.55 15.82
N VAL A 8 6.79 -20.22 15.85
CA VAL A 8 5.47 -19.55 15.76
C VAL A 8 5.31 -18.57 16.93
N TYR A 9 5.57 -18.98 18.16
CA TYR A 9 5.47 -18.13 19.33
C TYR A 9 6.38 -16.89 19.24
N TYR A 10 7.66 -17.09 18.91
CA TYR A 10 8.61 -16.01 18.82
C TYR A 10 8.27 -15.04 17.69
N PHE A 11 7.93 -15.53 16.50
CA PHE A 11 7.55 -14.70 15.36
C PHE A 11 6.33 -13.84 15.67
N ASN A 12 5.28 -14.44 16.22
CA ASN A 12 4.09 -13.72 16.64
C ASN A 12 4.41 -12.68 17.74
N SER A 13 5.25 -13.02 18.72
CA SER A 13 5.65 -12.09 19.78
C SER A 13 6.44 -10.89 19.25
N ILE A 14 7.32 -11.08 18.25
CA ILE A 14 8.03 -9.99 17.57
C ILE A 14 7.03 -9.03 16.92
N LEU A 15 6.02 -9.56 16.24
CA LEU A 15 5.03 -8.75 15.51
C LEU A 15 4.01 -8.07 16.45
N THR A 16 3.66 -8.67 17.58
CA THR A 16 2.61 -8.15 18.48
C THR A 16 3.17 -7.37 19.67
N LYS A 17 4.16 -7.91 20.37
CA LYS A 17 4.69 -7.37 21.63
C LYS A 17 5.97 -6.53 21.46
N GLY A 18 6.72 -6.71 20.37
CA GLY A 18 7.97 -5.99 20.13
C GLY A 18 7.76 -4.48 20.03
N LYS A 19 8.65 -3.67 20.64
CA LYS A 19 8.63 -2.21 20.51
C LYS A 19 8.75 -1.81 19.02
N LYS A 20 7.86 -0.92 18.57
CA LYS A 20 7.76 -0.45 17.19
C LYS A 20 7.68 1.07 17.16
N ASP A 21 8.77 1.69 16.76
CA ASP A 21 8.81 3.14 16.53
C ASP A 21 8.42 3.49 15.08
N ASN A 22 8.51 2.49 14.19
CA ASN A 22 8.17 2.55 12.76
C ASN A 22 7.87 1.14 12.23
N THR A 23 7.71 1.03 10.92
CA THR A 23 7.27 -0.20 10.24
C THR A 23 8.39 -1.16 9.82
N TYR A 24 9.66 -0.88 10.12
CA TYR A 24 10.81 -1.68 9.65
C TYR A 24 10.76 -3.15 10.07
N LYS A 25 10.24 -3.46 11.28
CA LYS A 25 10.09 -4.84 11.72
C LYS A 25 9.13 -5.64 10.85
N PHE A 26 8.04 -5.02 10.39
CA PHE A 26 7.10 -5.69 9.49
C PHE A 26 7.70 -5.93 8.11
N ALA A 27 8.44 -4.94 7.58
CA ALA A 27 9.12 -5.07 6.30
C ALA A 27 10.20 -6.16 6.34
N LEU A 28 10.97 -6.25 7.44
CA LEU A 28 11.96 -7.31 7.61
C LEU A 28 11.31 -8.69 7.76
N ALA A 29 10.24 -8.80 8.55
CA ALA A 29 9.46 -10.04 8.66
C ALA A 29 8.96 -10.51 7.29
N ARG A 30 8.39 -9.59 6.49
CA ARG A 30 7.93 -9.87 5.14
C ARG A 30 9.07 -10.33 4.24
N PHE A 31 10.20 -9.63 4.27
CA PHE A 31 11.38 -10.01 3.49
C PHE A 31 11.83 -11.44 3.81
N LEU A 32 11.94 -11.79 5.09
CA LEU A 32 12.40 -13.12 5.51
C LEU A 32 11.52 -14.26 4.98
N ILE A 33 10.19 -14.09 5.04
CA ILE A 33 9.28 -15.10 4.50
C ILE A 33 9.26 -15.10 2.97
N ASP A 34 9.26 -13.95 2.30
CA ASP A 34 9.26 -13.83 0.84
C ASP A 34 10.53 -14.44 0.25
N TYR A 35 11.69 -14.21 0.87
CA TYR A 35 12.97 -14.79 0.48
C TYR A 35 12.96 -16.31 0.62
N SER A 36 12.57 -16.81 1.79
CA SER A 36 12.54 -18.26 2.08
C SER A 36 11.55 -19.00 1.17
N TYR A 37 10.40 -18.39 0.85
CA TYR A 37 9.40 -18.99 -0.04
C TYR A 37 9.90 -19.17 -1.48
N LYS A 38 10.73 -18.25 -1.98
CA LYS A 38 11.32 -18.31 -3.32
C LYS A 38 12.40 -19.38 -3.48
N LEU A 39 13.02 -19.84 -2.40
CA LEU A 39 14.05 -20.88 -2.45
C LEU A 39 13.45 -22.24 -2.80
N ASP A 40 14.25 -23.07 -3.46
CA ASP A 40 13.88 -24.45 -3.76
C ASP A 40 13.83 -25.30 -2.47
N SER A 41 12.87 -26.22 -2.39
CA SER A 41 12.71 -27.08 -1.20
C SER A 41 13.87 -28.06 -1.04
N SER A 42 14.46 -28.55 -2.13
CA SER A 42 15.63 -29.42 -2.11
C SER A 42 16.86 -28.68 -1.59
N TYR A 43 17.01 -27.40 -1.96
CA TYR A 43 18.07 -26.55 -1.45
C TYR A 43 17.96 -26.34 0.07
N ILE A 44 16.78 -26.05 0.57
CA ILE A 44 16.54 -25.88 2.01
C ILE A 44 16.83 -27.19 2.76
N LYS A 45 16.39 -28.34 2.20
CA LYS A 45 16.66 -29.65 2.78
C LYS A 45 18.17 -29.90 2.89
N MET A 46 18.92 -29.63 1.84
CA MET A 46 20.38 -29.72 1.83
C MET A 46 21.02 -28.84 2.91
N LYS A 47 20.53 -27.61 3.08
CA LYS A 47 21.00 -26.70 4.13
C LYS A 47 20.75 -27.26 5.54
N ILE A 48 19.58 -27.88 5.77
CA ILE A 48 19.23 -28.49 7.05
C ILE A 48 20.14 -29.71 7.34
N GLU A 49 20.29 -30.61 6.37
CA GLU A 49 21.10 -31.82 6.51
C GLU A 49 22.57 -31.54 6.84
N ASN A 50 23.10 -30.47 6.29
CA ASN A 50 24.48 -30.04 6.50
C ASN A 50 24.63 -28.94 7.57
N ASN A 51 23.54 -28.54 8.22
CA ASN A 51 23.49 -27.44 9.21
C ASN A 51 24.14 -26.14 8.72
N LEU A 52 23.87 -25.76 7.46
CA LEU A 52 24.45 -24.60 6.80
C LEU A 52 23.50 -23.40 6.82
N GLU A 53 23.94 -22.29 7.38
CA GLU A 53 23.21 -21.03 7.36
C GLU A 53 23.12 -20.45 5.94
N GLU A 54 22.09 -19.64 5.69
CA GLU A 54 21.91 -18.89 4.46
C GLU A 54 22.36 -17.45 4.68
N THR A 55 23.42 -17.05 3.98
CA THR A 55 23.95 -15.68 4.06
C THR A 55 23.22 -14.78 3.09
N ILE A 56 22.63 -13.72 3.60
CA ILE A 56 21.84 -12.74 2.84
C ILE A 56 22.43 -11.34 3.07
N GLU A 57 22.99 -10.75 2.04
CA GLU A 57 23.54 -9.40 2.11
C GLU A 57 22.45 -8.35 2.34
N PHE A 58 22.78 -7.27 3.03
CA PHE A 58 21.87 -6.13 3.24
C PHE A 58 21.43 -5.47 1.92
N SER A 59 22.21 -5.57 0.86
CA SER A 59 21.87 -5.11 -0.49
C SER A 59 20.62 -5.82 -1.03
N ILE A 60 20.47 -7.12 -0.78
CA ILE A 60 19.29 -7.91 -1.19
C ILE A 60 18.07 -7.49 -0.38
N ILE A 61 18.23 -7.27 0.93
CA ILE A 61 17.16 -6.77 1.80
C ILE A 61 16.72 -5.37 1.36
N ALA A 62 17.67 -4.49 1.04
CA ALA A 62 17.43 -3.11 0.62
C ALA A 62 16.56 -3.00 -0.63
N LYS A 63 16.78 -3.87 -1.60
CA LYS A 63 16.00 -3.94 -2.84
C LYS A 63 14.51 -4.20 -2.57
N GLU A 64 14.20 -5.19 -1.72
CA GLU A 64 12.81 -5.51 -1.39
C GLU A 64 12.19 -4.43 -0.47
N PHE A 65 12.97 -3.88 0.47
CA PHE A 65 12.54 -2.75 1.30
C PHE A 65 12.16 -1.55 0.44
N LEU A 66 13.00 -1.16 -0.53
CA LEU A 66 12.68 -0.08 -1.46
C LEU A 66 11.36 -0.33 -2.15
N LYS A 67 11.12 -1.53 -2.67
CA LYS A 67 9.90 -1.90 -3.36
C LYS A 67 8.66 -1.81 -2.47
N TYR A 68 8.70 -2.37 -1.24
CA TYR A 68 7.59 -2.30 -0.30
C TYR A 68 7.24 -0.86 0.07
N TYR A 69 8.25 -0.05 0.40
CA TYR A 69 8.03 1.31 0.87
C TYR A 69 7.71 2.29 -0.26
N TRP A 70 8.27 2.09 -1.45
CA TRP A 70 7.96 2.95 -2.58
C TRP A 70 6.46 2.92 -2.91
N HIS A 71 5.84 1.74 -2.98
CA HIS A 71 4.40 1.62 -3.21
C HIS A 71 3.59 2.33 -2.13
N GLN A 72 3.95 2.13 -0.88
CA GLN A 72 3.24 2.74 0.24
C GLN A 72 3.38 4.27 0.26
N ILE A 73 4.57 4.80 -0.02
CA ILE A 73 4.89 6.22 0.10
C ILE A 73 4.51 6.98 -1.17
N CYS A 74 4.94 6.51 -2.34
CA CYS A 74 4.77 7.25 -3.60
C CYS A 74 3.38 7.03 -4.20
N LYS A 75 2.87 5.80 -4.20
CA LYS A 75 1.60 5.44 -4.83
C LYS A 75 0.40 5.58 -3.90
N TYR A 76 0.52 5.22 -2.62
CA TYR A 76 -0.63 5.21 -1.70
C TYR A 76 -0.57 6.30 -0.63
N LYS A 77 0.51 7.06 -0.55
CA LYS A 77 0.70 8.15 0.41
C LYS A 77 0.55 7.73 1.87
N ILE A 78 0.89 6.49 2.21
CA ILE A 78 0.78 5.94 3.56
C ILE A 78 1.88 6.51 4.44
N LYS A 79 1.50 7.18 5.51
CA LYS A 79 2.43 7.67 6.55
C LYS A 79 2.99 6.49 7.34
N GLN A 80 4.30 6.49 7.62
CA GLN A 80 5.01 5.34 8.18
C GLN A 80 5.34 5.46 9.68
N ASN A 81 5.10 6.62 10.29
CA ASN A 81 5.33 6.89 11.72
C ASN A 81 4.42 8.00 12.23
N PHE A 82 4.31 8.10 13.57
CA PHE A 82 3.48 9.12 14.23
C PHE A 82 4.10 10.52 14.19
N ASN A 83 5.42 10.62 14.31
CA ASN A 83 6.11 11.91 14.34
C ASN A 83 6.46 12.35 12.92
N LEU A 84 5.64 13.20 12.32
CA LEU A 84 5.84 13.71 10.96
C LEU A 84 7.07 14.62 10.83
N ASN A 85 7.60 15.17 11.95
CA ASN A 85 8.81 15.98 11.95
C ASN A 85 10.09 15.11 11.98
N LYS A 86 9.97 13.82 12.28
CA LYS A 86 11.08 12.87 12.29
C LYS A 86 10.74 11.65 11.44
N LEU A 87 10.79 11.83 10.12
CA LEU A 87 10.50 10.75 9.18
C LEU A 87 11.53 9.62 9.30
N PRO A 88 11.11 8.35 9.14
CA PRO A 88 12.03 7.22 9.01
C PRO A 88 13.01 7.43 7.85
N LEU A 89 14.25 6.98 8.00
CA LEU A 89 15.29 7.16 6.98
C LEU A 89 14.88 6.67 5.59
N ILE A 90 14.19 5.54 5.51
CA ILE A 90 13.71 5.01 4.22
C ILE A 90 12.71 5.96 3.54
N VAL A 91 11.86 6.63 4.31
CA VAL A 91 10.92 7.63 3.79
C VAL A 91 11.68 8.82 3.22
N GLN A 92 12.69 9.32 3.98
CA GLN A 92 13.54 10.43 3.53
C GLN A 92 14.28 10.07 2.24
N ILE A 93 14.90 8.88 2.17
CA ILE A 93 15.63 8.41 0.99
C ILE A 93 14.68 8.36 -0.23
N ILE A 94 13.50 7.77 -0.08
CA ILE A 94 12.53 7.65 -1.18
C ILE A 94 12.05 9.03 -1.63
N GLN A 95 11.71 9.92 -0.69
CA GLN A 95 11.25 11.27 -1.02
C GLN A 95 12.34 12.12 -1.69
N ASN A 96 13.60 11.98 -1.28
CA ASN A 96 14.73 12.67 -1.90
C ASN A 96 14.96 12.23 -3.35
N GLN A 97 14.75 10.95 -3.68
CA GLN A 97 14.98 10.41 -5.03
C GLN A 97 13.77 10.55 -5.94
N PHE A 98 12.56 10.33 -5.44
CA PHE A 98 11.33 10.26 -6.24
C PHE A 98 10.41 11.47 -6.02
N GLY A 99 10.68 12.33 -5.05
CA GLY A 99 9.83 13.44 -4.66
C GLY A 99 8.70 13.04 -3.72
N THR A 100 7.90 14.06 -3.35
CA THR A 100 6.77 13.89 -2.42
C THR A 100 5.42 13.81 -3.11
N ARG A 101 5.37 14.00 -4.43
CA ARG A 101 4.12 13.94 -5.22
C ARG A 101 3.64 12.50 -5.36
N TYR A 102 2.34 12.35 -5.61
CA TYR A 102 1.77 11.08 -6.01
C TYR A 102 2.37 10.60 -7.33
N ILE A 103 2.76 9.32 -7.39
CA ILE A 103 3.32 8.68 -8.60
C ILE A 103 2.37 7.55 -9.00
N PRO A 104 1.62 7.69 -10.11
CA PRO A 104 0.67 6.68 -10.58
C PRO A 104 1.34 5.50 -11.31
N GLU A 105 2.51 5.72 -11.90
CA GLU A 105 3.24 4.73 -12.69
C GLU A 105 3.67 3.55 -11.80
N PRO A 106 3.89 2.35 -12.36
CA PRO A 106 4.40 1.22 -11.61
C PRO A 106 5.87 1.42 -11.22
N PHE A 107 6.29 0.80 -10.13
CA PHE A 107 7.67 0.88 -9.64
C PHE A 107 8.70 0.45 -10.71
N GLU A 108 8.37 -0.55 -11.50
CA GLU A 108 9.21 -1.11 -12.55
C GLU A 108 9.51 -0.12 -13.69
N SER A 109 8.70 0.93 -13.84
CA SER A 109 8.91 2.00 -14.83
C SER A 109 9.78 3.15 -14.31
N MET A 110 10.16 3.11 -13.03
CA MET A 110 10.97 4.18 -12.44
C MET A 110 12.40 4.18 -12.97
N ASP A 111 13.01 5.35 -12.94
CA ASP A 111 14.40 5.56 -13.37
C ASP A 111 15.35 4.62 -12.61
N LYS A 112 16.11 3.81 -13.35
CA LYS A 112 17.01 2.78 -12.82
C LYS A 112 18.13 3.37 -11.95
N TYR A 113 18.60 4.58 -12.27
CA TYR A 113 19.63 5.25 -11.50
C TYR A 113 19.11 5.67 -10.12
N LYS A 114 17.87 6.20 -10.06
CA LYS A 114 17.21 6.54 -8.80
C LYS A 114 16.97 5.30 -7.94
N ILE A 115 16.56 4.19 -8.54
CA ILE A 115 16.38 2.91 -7.86
C ILE A 115 17.70 2.48 -7.24
N LEU A 116 18.79 2.39 -8.04
CA LEU A 116 20.10 1.94 -7.59
C LEU A 116 20.69 2.82 -6.48
N ASN A 117 20.53 4.13 -6.59
CA ASN A 117 20.98 5.05 -5.54
C ASN A 117 20.20 4.87 -4.24
N SER A 118 18.87 4.68 -4.34
CA SER A 118 18.03 4.41 -3.16
C SER A 118 18.44 3.11 -2.48
N GLU A 119 18.65 2.04 -3.24
CA GLU A 119 19.11 0.75 -2.72
C GLU A 119 20.45 0.88 -1.96
N LYS A 120 21.43 1.59 -2.54
CA LYS A 120 22.71 1.86 -1.87
C LYS A 120 22.56 2.64 -0.57
N GLU A 121 21.72 3.67 -0.56
CA GLU A 121 21.49 4.47 0.65
C GLU A 121 20.73 3.67 1.72
N ILE A 122 19.73 2.88 1.36
CA ILE A 122 18.99 2.01 2.27
C ILE A 122 19.94 0.99 2.90
N THR A 123 20.76 0.33 2.06
CA THR A 123 21.78 -0.64 2.52
C THR A 123 22.67 -0.03 3.60
N LYS A 124 23.14 1.19 3.39
CA LYS A 124 24.06 1.88 4.30
C LYS A 124 23.42 2.39 5.58
N LYS A 125 22.15 2.83 5.53
CA LYS A 125 21.55 3.66 6.59
C LYS A 125 20.42 2.99 7.37
N CYS A 126 19.71 1.99 6.81
CA CYS A 126 18.42 1.57 7.38
C CYS A 126 18.50 0.33 8.28
N PHE A 127 19.61 -0.42 8.30
CA PHE A 127 19.67 -1.73 8.94
C PHE A 127 20.33 -1.78 10.31
N SER A 128 21.11 -0.76 10.69
CA SER A 128 21.85 -0.71 11.95
C SER A 128 21.00 -0.95 13.20
N GLU A 129 19.74 -0.55 13.16
CA GLU A 129 18.82 -0.67 14.30
C GLU A 129 17.85 -1.86 14.15
N VAL A 130 17.31 -2.06 12.96
CA VAL A 130 16.26 -3.08 12.76
C VAL A 130 16.82 -4.49 12.83
N ILE A 131 17.97 -4.76 12.23
CA ILE A 131 18.57 -6.10 12.22
C ILE A 131 18.88 -6.59 13.64
N PRO A 132 19.61 -5.83 14.48
CA PRO A 132 19.88 -6.26 15.86
C PRO A 132 18.62 -6.39 16.71
N ARG A 133 17.62 -5.51 16.50
CA ARG A 133 16.46 -5.40 17.38
C ARG A 133 15.24 -6.21 16.91
N PHE A 134 15.29 -6.80 15.72
CA PHE A 134 14.15 -7.55 15.18
C PHE A 134 13.72 -8.68 16.10
N GLN A 135 14.69 -9.49 16.54
CA GLN A 135 14.46 -10.68 17.34
C GLN A 135 14.32 -10.38 18.85
N ASN A 136 14.39 -9.11 19.26
CA ASN A 136 14.22 -8.73 20.66
C ASN A 136 12.73 -8.77 21.04
N ILE A 137 12.41 -9.58 22.03
CA ILE A 137 11.10 -9.68 22.64
C ILE A 137 11.19 -9.11 24.04
N SER A 138 10.33 -8.12 24.35
CA SER A 138 10.22 -7.54 25.67
C SER A 138 9.15 -8.31 26.46
N GLU A 139 9.56 -9.03 27.47
CA GLU A 139 8.65 -9.61 28.46
C GLU A 139 8.80 -8.77 29.77
N GLY A 140 7.95 -7.76 29.92
CA GLY A 140 8.04 -6.82 31.04
C GLY A 140 9.33 -5.97 30.95
N ILE A 141 10.16 -6.02 32.03
CA ILE A 141 11.44 -5.27 32.13
C ILE A 141 12.58 -6.02 31.40
N ASN A 142 12.43 -7.32 31.17
CA ASN A 142 13.45 -8.14 30.56
C ASN A 142 13.35 -8.13 29.03
N VAL A 143 14.46 -7.76 28.36
CA VAL A 143 14.61 -7.87 26.90
C VAL A 143 15.41 -9.12 26.61
N SER A 144 14.78 -10.17 26.09
CA SER A 144 15.48 -11.35 25.59
C SER A 144 16.06 -11.07 24.20
N THR A 145 17.39 -11.19 24.07
CA THR A 145 18.14 -11.05 22.80
C THR A 145 18.42 -12.42 22.17
N ASN A 146 17.42 -13.26 22.06
CA ASN A 146 17.61 -14.59 21.48
C ASN A 146 17.75 -14.49 19.95
N LYS A 147 18.91 -14.88 19.43
CA LYS A 147 19.17 -15.03 17.99
C LYS A 147 18.47 -16.30 17.46
N ILE A 148 17.13 -16.24 17.34
CA ILE A 148 16.31 -17.41 17.06
C ILE A 148 16.32 -17.75 15.59
N PHE A 149 16.13 -16.74 14.73
CA PHE A 149 15.98 -16.92 13.30
C PHE A 149 17.31 -16.78 12.56
N TYR A 150 18.14 -15.80 12.94
CA TYR A 150 19.41 -15.49 12.27
C TYR A 150 20.44 -14.91 13.21
N ASP A 151 21.70 -15.07 12.81
CA ASP A 151 22.84 -14.27 13.22
C ASP A 151 23.10 -13.16 12.19
N TYR A 152 23.95 -12.19 12.51
CA TYR A 152 24.27 -11.08 11.61
C TYR A 152 25.67 -10.51 11.88
N ASP A 153 26.23 -9.91 10.83
CA ASP A 153 27.44 -9.11 10.87
C ASP A 153 27.17 -7.66 10.41
N LYS A 154 28.18 -6.96 9.90
CA LYS A 154 28.07 -5.56 9.47
C LYS A 154 27.37 -5.39 8.11
N ILE A 155 27.29 -6.43 7.29
CA ILE A 155 26.85 -6.37 5.90
C ILE A 155 25.80 -7.43 5.52
N SER A 156 25.58 -8.43 6.39
CA SER A 156 24.69 -9.57 6.09
C SER A 156 23.97 -10.09 7.33
N ILE A 157 22.91 -10.87 7.07
CA ILE A 157 22.30 -11.79 8.03
C ILE A 157 22.63 -13.22 7.64
N HIS A 158 22.72 -14.08 8.64
CA HIS A 158 22.98 -15.52 8.49
C HIS A 158 21.75 -16.27 8.97
N LEU A 159 20.84 -16.59 8.06
CA LEU A 159 19.55 -17.19 8.38
C LEU A 159 19.70 -18.68 8.63
N LYS A 160 19.21 -19.15 9.78
CA LYS A 160 19.32 -20.56 10.20
C LYS A 160 18.51 -21.47 9.30
N PRO A 161 19.00 -22.65 8.94
CA PRO A 161 18.31 -23.55 8.01
C PRO A 161 16.92 -23.98 8.52
N GLN A 162 16.74 -24.16 9.83
CA GLN A 162 15.43 -24.44 10.43
C GLN A 162 14.46 -23.26 10.33
N ALA A 163 14.97 -22.03 10.36
CA ALA A 163 14.16 -20.83 10.16
C ALA A 163 13.72 -20.66 8.70
N LEU A 164 14.61 -21.00 7.73
CA LEU A 164 14.25 -21.05 6.30
C LEU A 164 13.06 -21.98 6.05
N ASP A 165 13.15 -23.19 6.59
CA ASP A 165 12.11 -24.21 6.47
C ASP A 165 10.79 -23.77 7.10
N PHE A 166 10.87 -23.24 8.32
CA PHE A 166 9.72 -22.67 9.02
C PHE A 166 9.03 -21.57 8.22
N PHE A 167 9.78 -20.60 7.67
CA PHE A 167 9.24 -19.50 6.89
C PHE A 167 8.61 -19.98 5.59
N LYS A 168 9.23 -20.94 4.90
CA LYS A 168 8.69 -21.49 3.66
C LYS A 168 7.38 -22.24 3.87
N HIS A 169 7.36 -23.17 4.84
CA HIS A 169 6.19 -24.02 5.08
C HIS A 169 4.98 -23.21 5.62
N ASN A 170 5.22 -22.14 6.36
CA ASN A 170 4.17 -21.33 6.96
C ASN A 170 3.90 -20.02 6.20
N TYR A 171 4.43 -19.87 4.99
CA TYR A 171 4.43 -18.60 4.24
C TYR A 171 3.09 -17.87 4.24
N PHE A 172 2.02 -18.53 3.80
CA PHE A 172 0.71 -17.89 3.66
C PHE A 172 0.11 -17.42 4.99
N LEU A 173 0.29 -18.21 6.05
CA LEU A 173 -0.18 -17.86 7.39
C LEU A 173 0.62 -16.67 7.93
N LEU A 174 1.95 -16.73 7.85
CA LEU A 174 2.83 -15.68 8.33
C LEU A 174 2.62 -14.37 7.55
N LEU A 175 2.43 -14.45 6.23
CA LEU A 175 2.13 -13.28 5.38
C LEU A 175 0.86 -12.57 5.85
N LYS A 176 -0.23 -13.32 6.07
CA LYS A 176 -1.49 -12.74 6.58
C LYS A 176 -1.31 -12.11 7.96
N THR A 177 -0.55 -12.73 8.84
CA THR A 177 -0.25 -12.20 10.17
C THR A 177 0.56 -10.90 10.08
N ILE A 178 1.61 -10.86 9.24
CA ILE A 178 2.43 -9.67 9.03
C ILE A 178 1.57 -8.51 8.52
N ILE A 179 0.77 -8.76 7.47
CA ILE A 179 -0.06 -7.73 6.85
C ILE A 179 -1.08 -7.18 7.85
N LEU A 180 -1.74 -8.06 8.60
CA LEU A 180 -2.71 -7.66 9.62
C LEU A 180 -2.07 -6.79 10.71
N GLU A 181 -0.93 -7.19 11.26
CA GLU A 181 -0.26 -6.44 12.32
C GLU A 181 0.36 -5.12 11.78
N TRP A 182 0.84 -5.13 10.54
CA TRP A 182 1.30 -3.93 9.86
C TRP A 182 0.14 -2.94 9.63
N ALA A 183 -1.01 -3.44 9.15
CA ALA A 183 -2.20 -2.62 8.96
C ALA A 183 -2.69 -2.01 10.28
N LYS A 184 -2.82 -2.81 11.36
CA LYS A 184 -3.18 -2.31 12.70
C LYS A 184 -2.25 -1.21 13.22
N PHE A 185 -0.96 -1.31 12.92
CA PHE A 185 -0.01 -0.25 13.28
C PHE A 185 -0.25 1.02 12.46
N LEU A 186 -0.43 0.88 11.14
CA LEU A 186 -0.60 2.00 10.22
C LEU A 186 -1.97 2.67 10.33
N GLU A 187 -3.04 1.95 10.67
CA GLU A 187 -4.38 2.51 10.90
C GLU A 187 -4.38 3.62 11.96
N LYS A 188 -3.57 3.47 13.00
CA LYS A 188 -3.40 4.49 14.06
C LYS A 188 -2.80 5.79 13.55
N ILE A 189 -2.07 5.74 12.44
CA ILE A 189 -1.35 6.88 11.85
C ILE A 189 -2.10 7.43 10.64
N ASN A 190 -2.82 6.58 9.91
CA ASN A 190 -3.48 6.87 8.65
C ASN A 190 -5.00 6.85 8.81
N ILE A 191 -5.51 7.66 9.74
CA ILE A 191 -6.94 7.72 10.04
C ILE A 191 -7.72 8.12 8.78
N GLY A 192 -8.69 7.29 8.38
CA GLY A 192 -9.55 7.54 7.23
C GLY A 192 -8.95 7.14 5.87
N LEU A 193 -7.79 6.49 5.82
CA LEU A 193 -7.30 5.89 4.58
C LEU A 193 -7.98 4.54 4.34
N PRO A 194 -8.84 4.42 3.30
CA PRO A 194 -9.55 3.18 3.04
C PRO A 194 -8.64 2.08 2.50
N MET A 195 -9.08 0.82 2.65
CA MET A 195 -8.45 -0.36 2.05
C MET A 195 -6.95 -0.52 2.37
N LEU A 196 -6.55 -0.18 3.60
CA LEU A 196 -5.14 -0.16 4.00
C LEU A 196 -4.47 -1.54 3.86
N ILE A 197 -5.17 -2.62 4.22
CA ILE A 197 -4.68 -4.00 4.06
C ILE A 197 -4.30 -4.27 2.60
N SER A 198 -5.19 -3.98 1.65
CA SER A 198 -4.94 -4.20 0.21
C SER A 198 -3.75 -3.37 -0.31
N LYS A 199 -3.58 -2.16 0.20
CA LYS A 199 -2.46 -1.28 -0.15
C LYS A 199 -1.10 -1.79 0.38
N ILE A 200 -1.10 -2.44 1.55
CA ILE A 200 0.10 -3.05 2.14
C ILE A 200 0.42 -4.38 1.43
N GLU A 201 -0.58 -5.16 1.09
CA GLU A 201 -0.40 -6.40 0.32
C GLU A 201 0.28 -6.15 -1.03
N GLY A 202 0.16 -4.96 -1.57
CA GLY A 202 0.66 -4.63 -2.91
C GLY A 202 -0.22 -5.25 -4.00
N TYR A 203 -1.43 -5.68 -3.65
CA TYR A 203 -2.40 -6.20 -4.62
C TYR A 203 -2.84 -5.05 -5.50
N GLU A 204 -2.35 -5.02 -6.73
CA GLU A 204 -3.10 -4.38 -7.80
C GLU A 204 -4.32 -5.26 -8.05
N ARG A 205 -5.47 -4.91 -7.45
CA ARG A 205 -6.74 -5.45 -7.91
C ARG A 205 -6.77 -5.15 -9.40
N GLN A 206 -6.87 -6.19 -10.23
CA GLN A 206 -7.14 -6.01 -11.65
C GLN A 206 -8.38 -5.13 -11.73
N ARG A 207 -8.22 -3.95 -12.35
CA ARG A 207 -9.35 -3.05 -12.55
C ARG A 207 -10.39 -3.80 -13.34
N SER A 208 -11.56 -3.98 -12.76
CA SER A 208 -12.70 -4.54 -13.50
C SER A 208 -13.12 -3.59 -14.61
N SER A 209 -13.67 -4.11 -15.69
CA SER A 209 -14.19 -3.28 -16.77
C SER A 209 -15.28 -2.35 -16.23
N LEU A 210 -15.15 -1.06 -16.50
CA LEU A 210 -16.14 -0.05 -16.13
C LEU A 210 -17.29 0.07 -17.14
N GLU A 211 -17.37 -0.82 -18.15
CA GLU A 211 -18.35 -0.75 -19.24
C GLU A 211 -19.79 -0.81 -18.73
N LYS A 212 -20.07 -1.62 -17.70
CA LYS A 212 -21.41 -1.65 -17.07
C LYS A 212 -21.83 -0.28 -16.52
N PHE A 213 -20.90 0.44 -15.92
CA PHE A 213 -21.17 1.79 -15.39
C PHE A 213 -21.32 2.81 -16.50
N LYS A 214 -20.56 2.69 -17.57
CA LYS A 214 -20.67 3.53 -18.77
C LYS A 214 -22.07 3.41 -19.39
N ILE A 215 -22.60 2.19 -19.52
CA ILE A 215 -23.94 1.95 -20.03
C ILE A 215 -25.01 2.58 -19.12
N ILE A 216 -24.86 2.44 -17.80
CA ILE A 216 -25.81 3.01 -16.84
C ILE A 216 -25.77 4.54 -16.89
N LEU A 217 -24.59 5.13 -16.74
CA LEU A 217 -24.42 6.58 -16.74
C LEU A 217 -24.83 7.22 -18.07
N GLY A 218 -24.57 6.56 -19.21
CA GLY A 218 -24.92 7.04 -20.54
C GLY A 218 -26.41 7.15 -20.82
N LYS A 219 -27.29 6.54 -19.98
CA LYS A 219 -28.75 6.75 -20.05
C LYS A 219 -29.21 8.08 -19.48
N TYR A 220 -28.40 8.70 -18.63
CA TYR A 220 -28.77 9.90 -17.87
C TYR A 220 -27.90 11.13 -18.20
N PHE A 221 -26.69 10.90 -18.75
CA PHE A 221 -25.72 11.95 -18.99
C PHE A 221 -25.20 11.91 -20.42
N ASP A 222 -25.36 13.02 -21.14
CA ASP A 222 -24.90 13.25 -22.51
C ASP A 222 -23.75 14.26 -22.59
N LYS A 223 -23.32 14.83 -21.45
CA LYS A 223 -22.23 15.80 -21.37
C LYS A 223 -21.08 15.31 -20.51
N CYS A 224 -19.89 15.76 -20.86
CA CYS A 224 -18.70 15.55 -20.07
C CYS A 224 -18.85 16.20 -18.69
N PHE A 225 -18.62 15.46 -17.62
CA PHE A 225 -18.73 15.96 -16.25
C PHE A 225 -17.78 17.15 -15.97
N TYR A 226 -16.62 17.18 -16.62
CA TYR A 226 -15.60 18.19 -16.37
C TYR A 226 -15.76 19.43 -17.26
N CYS A 227 -15.77 19.30 -18.58
CA CYS A 227 -15.83 20.45 -19.49
C CYS A 227 -17.24 20.84 -19.93
N ASN A 228 -18.26 20.09 -19.53
CA ASN A 228 -19.68 20.29 -19.87
C ASN A 228 -20.01 20.28 -21.38
N ASN A 229 -19.05 19.92 -22.24
CA ASN A 229 -19.31 19.71 -23.66
C ASN A 229 -20.08 18.40 -23.88
N TYR A 230 -20.86 18.33 -24.93
CA TYR A 230 -21.51 17.07 -25.33
C TYR A 230 -20.47 15.98 -25.53
N LEU A 231 -20.80 14.79 -25.05
CA LEU A 231 -19.96 13.61 -25.26
C LEU A 231 -19.97 13.23 -26.74
N PRO A 232 -18.83 12.80 -27.30
CA PRO A 232 -18.74 12.40 -28.69
C PRO A 232 -19.65 11.20 -29.00
N MET A 233 -20.09 11.06 -30.27
CA MET A 233 -20.90 9.92 -30.68
C MET A 233 -20.15 8.59 -30.66
N GLU A 234 -18.83 8.65 -30.83
CA GLU A 234 -17.95 7.49 -30.81
C GLU A 234 -17.78 6.98 -29.37
N LYS A 235 -18.40 5.86 -29.06
CA LYS A 235 -18.39 5.27 -27.72
C LYS A 235 -16.98 5.10 -27.11
N GLN A 236 -15.99 4.83 -27.93
CA GLN A 236 -14.59 4.68 -27.52
C GLN A 236 -13.97 5.99 -26.98
N MET A 237 -14.53 7.15 -27.33
CA MET A 237 -14.08 8.46 -26.86
C MET A 237 -14.75 8.90 -25.57
N ILE A 238 -15.71 8.10 -25.07
CA ILE A 238 -16.38 8.33 -23.79
C ILE A 238 -15.73 7.44 -22.74
N HIS A 239 -15.31 8.03 -21.65
CA HIS A 239 -14.65 7.35 -20.55
C HIS A 239 -15.48 7.44 -19.27
N VAL A 240 -15.36 6.42 -18.41
CA VAL A 240 -15.80 6.48 -17.02
C VAL A 240 -14.56 6.76 -16.18
N ASP A 241 -14.61 7.84 -15.41
CA ASP A 241 -13.52 8.26 -14.55
C ASP A 241 -13.93 8.19 -13.07
N HIS A 242 -12.97 7.88 -12.22
CA HIS A 242 -13.12 7.96 -10.78
C HIS A 242 -12.89 9.40 -10.31
N PHE A 243 -13.92 10.05 -9.79
CA PHE A 243 -13.83 11.43 -9.29
C PHE A 243 -12.76 11.54 -8.21
N ILE A 244 -12.89 10.78 -7.13
CA ILE A 244 -11.82 10.53 -6.17
C ILE A 244 -10.93 9.42 -6.73
N PRO A 245 -9.61 9.61 -6.84
CA PRO A 245 -8.72 8.67 -7.52
C PRO A 245 -8.89 7.23 -7.04
N TRP A 246 -8.93 6.29 -7.97
CA TRP A 246 -9.07 4.86 -7.66
C TRP A 246 -7.97 4.36 -6.71
N SER A 247 -6.74 4.85 -6.84
CA SER A 247 -5.63 4.51 -5.95
C SER A 247 -5.85 4.91 -4.49
N TYR A 248 -6.79 5.81 -4.23
CA TYR A 248 -7.21 6.16 -2.87
C TYR A 248 -8.35 5.24 -2.38
N ILE A 249 -9.44 5.10 -3.17
CA ILE A 249 -10.65 4.36 -2.77
C ILE A 249 -10.50 2.85 -2.94
N PHE A 250 -9.89 2.38 -4.03
CA PHE A 250 -9.76 0.96 -4.40
C PHE A 250 -11.10 0.26 -4.71
N GLU A 251 -12.14 1.02 -5.00
CA GLU A 251 -13.48 0.51 -5.28
C GLU A 251 -14.13 1.22 -6.47
N ASP A 252 -14.97 0.47 -7.22
CA ASP A 252 -15.73 0.98 -8.37
C ASP A 252 -17.17 1.26 -7.92
N GLU A 253 -17.37 2.33 -7.15
CA GLU A 253 -18.65 2.73 -6.61
C GLU A 253 -19.29 3.85 -7.45
N LEU A 254 -20.57 3.69 -7.85
CA LEU A 254 -21.21 4.59 -8.79
C LEU A 254 -21.32 6.04 -8.30
N TRP A 255 -21.35 6.24 -6.97
CA TRP A 255 -21.31 7.59 -6.40
C TRP A 255 -20.02 8.34 -6.76
N ASN A 256 -18.92 7.62 -7.04
CA ASN A 256 -17.61 8.16 -7.36
C ASN A 256 -17.28 8.14 -8.86
N LEU A 257 -18.16 7.57 -9.71
CA LEU A 257 -17.91 7.41 -11.12
C LEU A 257 -18.65 8.47 -11.94
N VAL A 258 -17.96 9.08 -12.92
CA VAL A 258 -18.53 10.11 -13.80
C VAL A 258 -18.19 9.83 -15.26
N LEU A 259 -19.08 10.24 -16.19
CA LEU A 259 -18.76 10.21 -17.61
C LEU A 259 -17.96 11.45 -18.01
N CYS A 260 -16.93 11.24 -18.79
CA CYS A 260 -16.09 12.31 -19.31
C CYS A 260 -15.59 12.01 -20.73
N CYS A 261 -15.21 13.06 -21.47
CA CYS A 261 -14.52 12.91 -22.73
C CYS A 261 -13.08 12.45 -22.51
N ARG A 262 -12.47 11.83 -23.54
CA ARG A 262 -11.10 11.33 -23.52
C ARG A 262 -10.09 12.38 -23.04
N ASP A 263 -10.19 13.61 -23.55
CA ASP A 263 -9.24 14.69 -23.24
C ASP A 263 -9.26 15.08 -21.77
N CYS A 264 -10.45 15.24 -21.19
CA CYS A 264 -10.58 15.52 -19.75
C CYS A 264 -10.06 14.35 -18.90
N ASN A 265 -10.35 13.12 -19.30
CA ASN A 265 -9.85 11.93 -18.60
C ASN A 265 -8.31 11.85 -18.62
N LEU A 266 -7.70 12.10 -19.77
CA LEU A 266 -6.25 12.10 -19.92
C LEU A 266 -5.59 13.24 -19.12
N LYS A 267 -6.15 14.47 -19.16
CA LYS A 267 -5.63 15.62 -18.41
C LYS A 267 -5.78 15.41 -16.90
N LYS A 268 -6.93 14.92 -16.45
CA LYS A 268 -7.16 14.65 -15.03
C LYS A 268 -6.31 13.48 -14.53
N HIS A 269 -6.21 12.41 -15.34
CA HIS A 269 -5.45 11.22 -14.99
C HIS A 269 -5.82 10.72 -13.57
N SER A 270 -4.86 10.64 -12.66
CA SER A 270 -5.04 10.22 -11.26
C SER A 270 -5.11 11.38 -10.26
N SER A 271 -5.29 12.60 -10.76
CA SER A 271 -5.42 13.79 -9.92
C SER A 271 -6.82 13.91 -9.32
N LEU A 272 -6.95 14.61 -8.20
CA LEU A 272 -8.22 14.98 -7.59
C LEU A 272 -8.79 16.20 -8.32
N PRO A 273 -10.06 16.21 -8.75
CA PRO A 273 -10.66 17.41 -9.33
C PRO A 273 -10.70 18.57 -8.32
N SER A 274 -10.66 19.81 -8.79
CA SER A 274 -10.79 20.97 -7.91
C SER A 274 -12.15 21.01 -7.17
N ASP A 275 -12.23 21.79 -6.12
CA ASP A 275 -13.36 21.86 -5.17
C ASP A 275 -14.71 22.23 -5.82
N ILE A 276 -14.70 22.97 -6.90
CA ILE A 276 -15.92 23.27 -7.66
C ILE A 276 -16.63 22.01 -8.15
N PHE A 277 -15.87 20.99 -8.52
CA PHE A 277 -16.43 19.75 -9.03
C PHE A 277 -17.02 18.84 -7.95
N ILE A 278 -16.61 18.97 -6.68
CA ILE A 278 -17.24 18.17 -5.60
C ILE A 278 -18.70 18.58 -5.42
N THR A 279 -19.01 19.86 -5.52
CA THR A 279 -20.40 20.36 -5.46
C THR A 279 -21.21 19.79 -6.62
N HIS A 280 -20.65 19.76 -7.84
CA HIS A 280 -21.32 19.13 -8.98
C HIS A 280 -21.58 17.64 -8.78
N LEU A 281 -20.60 16.91 -8.18
CA LEU A 281 -20.76 15.49 -7.87
C LEU A 281 -21.89 15.26 -6.86
N LEU A 282 -21.92 16.04 -5.79
CA LEU A 282 -22.93 15.95 -4.74
C LEU A 282 -24.32 16.22 -5.28
N ASN A 283 -24.49 17.32 -6.04
CA ASN A 283 -25.77 17.67 -6.68
C ASN A 283 -26.23 16.59 -7.66
N ARG A 284 -25.30 16.01 -8.43
CA ARG A 284 -25.60 14.88 -9.32
C ARG A 284 -26.08 13.67 -8.52
N ASN A 285 -25.36 13.32 -7.44
CA ASN A 285 -25.71 12.17 -6.62
C ASN A 285 -27.06 12.33 -5.94
N GLU A 286 -27.35 13.51 -5.39
CA GLU A 286 -28.65 13.82 -4.77
C GLU A 286 -29.78 13.76 -5.78
N LYS A 287 -29.63 14.42 -6.94
CA LYS A 287 -30.65 14.50 -7.99
C LYS A 287 -31.04 13.11 -8.52
N TYR A 288 -30.06 12.24 -8.78
CA TYR A 288 -30.29 10.97 -9.47
C TYR A 288 -30.30 9.73 -8.55
N CYS A 289 -30.18 9.92 -7.23
CA CYS A 289 -30.16 8.77 -6.30
C CYS A 289 -31.47 7.96 -6.31
N LYS A 290 -32.59 8.56 -6.65
CA LYS A 290 -33.88 7.88 -6.76
C LYS A 290 -34.07 7.19 -8.10
N ASP A 291 -33.50 7.72 -9.17
CA ASP A 291 -33.68 7.26 -10.54
C ASP A 291 -32.72 6.14 -10.92
N ILE A 292 -31.55 6.11 -10.29
CA ILE A 292 -30.50 5.12 -10.54
C ILE A 292 -30.32 4.21 -9.31
N GLU A 293 -30.97 3.05 -9.33
CA GLU A 293 -30.95 2.09 -8.22
C GLU A 293 -29.53 1.72 -7.76
N LEU A 294 -28.60 1.54 -8.70
CA LEU A 294 -27.21 1.23 -8.37
C LEU A 294 -26.51 2.40 -7.67
N LEU A 295 -26.83 3.64 -8.02
CA LEU A 295 -26.32 4.83 -7.34
C LEU A 295 -26.85 4.89 -5.90
N HIS A 296 -28.16 4.65 -5.73
CA HIS A 296 -28.76 4.59 -4.40
C HIS A 296 -28.09 3.56 -3.50
N LYS A 297 -27.90 2.33 -4.02
CA LYS A 297 -27.20 1.27 -3.28
C LYS A 297 -25.74 1.64 -2.95
N SER A 298 -25.05 2.29 -3.86
CA SER A 298 -23.67 2.70 -3.64
C SER A 298 -23.54 3.82 -2.59
N LEU A 299 -24.50 4.75 -2.55
CA LEU A 299 -24.56 5.79 -1.52
C LEU A 299 -24.91 5.23 -0.13
N LEU A 300 -25.83 4.25 -0.05
CA LEU A 300 -26.14 3.57 1.21
C LEU A 300 -24.95 2.78 1.79
N ARG A 301 -24.10 2.20 0.92
CA ARG A 301 -22.85 1.56 1.37
C ARG A 301 -21.84 2.56 1.92
N LEU A 302 -21.82 3.76 1.37
CA LEU A 302 -20.95 4.83 1.86
C LEU A 302 -21.39 5.35 3.23
N ASP A 303 -22.70 5.57 3.39
CA ASP A 303 -23.28 6.01 4.67
C ASP A 303 -24.76 5.60 4.76
N SER A 304 -25.05 4.67 5.68
CA SER A 304 -26.40 4.13 5.90
C SER A 304 -27.40 5.15 6.46
N GLU A 305 -26.89 6.21 7.14
CA GLU A 305 -27.72 7.29 7.70
C GLU A 305 -28.04 8.41 6.69
N ARG A 306 -27.70 8.20 5.40
CA ARG A 306 -27.87 9.19 4.31
C ARG A 306 -27.08 10.49 4.49
N LYS A 307 -26.02 10.48 5.29
CA LYS A 307 -25.08 11.59 5.43
C LYS A 307 -23.90 11.46 4.44
N TYR A 308 -24.15 10.84 3.29
CA TYR A 308 -23.12 10.54 2.28
C TYR A 308 -22.38 11.79 1.78
N GLU A 309 -22.99 12.97 1.83
CA GLU A 309 -22.30 14.22 1.50
C GLU A 309 -21.08 14.43 2.40
N ASN A 310 -21.24 14.29 3.71
CA ASN A 310 -20.15 14.44 4.66
C ASN A 310 -19.06 13.37 4.44
N ALA A 311 -19.44 12.14 4.13
CA ALA A 311 -18.51 11.07 3.83
C ALA A 311 -17.70 11.35 2.54
N ILE A 312 -18.36 11.82 1.47
CA ILE A 312 -17.69 12.20 0.21
C ILE A 312 -16.73 13.36 0.43
N ARG A 313 -17.17 14.44 1.14
CA ARG A 313 -16.30 15.57 1.47
C ARG A 313 -15.10 15.17 2.32
N LYS A 314 -15.29 14.23 3.26
CA LYS A 314 -14.22 13.69 4.09
C LYS A 314 -13.20 12.91 3.25
N HIS A 315 -13.65 12.07 2.32
CA HIS A 315 -12.74 11.37 1.39
C HIS A 315 -11.99 12.36 0.50
N TYR A 316 -12.66 13.40 0.02
CA TYR A 316 -12.04 14.44 -0.78
C TYR A 316 -10.96 15.20 0.00
N GLN A 317 -11.26 15.64 1.23
CA GLN A 317 -10.29 16.33 2.09
C GLN A 317 -9.11 15.41 2.44
N ASN A 318 -9.38 14.15 2.77
CA ASN A 318 -8.31 13.19 3.01
C ASN A 318 -7.36 13.05 1.80
N CYS A 319 -7.88 13.04 0.56
CA CYS A 319 -7.02 13.03 -0.63
C CYS A 319 -6.08 14.25 -0.68
N ILE A 320 -6.58 15.44 -0.34
CA ILE A 320 -5.75 16.65 -0.24
C ILE A 320 -4.66 16.48 0.82
N ASP A 321 -5.04 16.02 2.02
CA ASP A 321 -4.14 15.81 3.16
C ASP A 321 -3.06 14.75 2.88
N TYR A 322 -3.38 13.76 2.03
CA TYR A 322 -2.46 12.75 1.53
C TYR A 322 -1.62 13.21 0.34
N GLY A 323 -1.78 14.46 -0.14
CA GLY A 323 -0.92 15.06 -1.15
C GLY A 323 -1.23 14.64 -2.59
N PHE A 324 -2.49 14.27 -2.89
CA PHE A 324 -2.93 14.11 -4.27
C PHE A 324 -2.90 15.46 -4.99
N THR A 325 -2.44 15.45 -6.25
CA THR A 325 -2.42 16.66 -7.08
C THR A 325 -3.83 17.09 -7.45
N ILE A 326 -4.07 18.42 -7.53
CA ILE A 326 -5.37 18.97 -7.92
C ILE A 326 -5.40 19.18 -9.44
N PHE A 327 -6.46 18.69 -10.08
CA PHE A 327 -6.79 18.95 -11.47
C PHE A 327 -7.76 20.12 -11.58
N SER A 328 -7.41 21.10 -12.40
CA SER A 328 -8.27 22.23 -12.77
C SER A 328 -8.41 22.28 -14.28
N ILE A 329 -9.60 22.55 -14.76
CA ILE A 329 -9.82 22.95 -16.16
C ILE A 329 -9.56 24.44 -16.22
N LEU A 330 -8.53 24.84 -16.95
CA LEU A 330 -8.28 26.23 -17.33
C LEU A 330 -9.20 26.61 -18.48
#